data_08483e41c8fbc9163cc6d12805041f9d
#
_entry.id   08483e41c8fbc9163cc6d12805041f9d
#
_cell.length_a   1.000
_cell.length_b   1.000
_cell.length_c   1.000
_cell.angle_alpha   90.00
_cell.angle_beta   90.00
_cell.angle_gamma   90.00
#
_symmetry.space_group_name_H-M   'P 1'
#
loop_
_entity.id
_entity.type
_entity.pdbx_description
1 polymer ?
#
loop_
_entity_poly.entity_id
_entity_poly.type
_entity_poly.pdbx_seq_one_letter_code
_entity_poly.pdbx_strand_id
1 'polypeptide(L)'
;MAKIWIRQAVLRALDDSMKDDPSVIVMGEDVAVAGGPFKVTEGLLAAHGLDRVIDTPISEMAFMGAAVGAAVCGMKPVVEMMFIEFIGVALDQLTTQAATMRYLSRGRLTTPLVVRASAGAG
;
A
#
# COMPACT_ATOMS: atom_id res chain seq x y z
N MET A 1 26.63 -3.31 -13.23
CA MET A 1 25.34 -3.21 -12.51
C MET A 1 25.44 -3.97 -11.22
N ALA A 2 25.19 -3.35 -10.07
CA ALA A 2 25.14 -4.05 -8.79
C ALA A 2 23.88 -4.92 -8.74
N LYS A 3 24.03 -6.20 -8.40
CA LYS A 3 22.88 -7.09 -8.15
C LYS A 3 22.32 -6.79 -6.76
N ILE A 4 21.03 -6.55 -6.66
CA ILE A 4 20.31 -6.38 -5.38
C ILE A 4 19.15 -7.37 -5.31
N TRP A 5 18.75 -7.72 -4.09
CA TRP A 5 17.58 -8.56 -3.88
C TRP A 5 16.30 -7.78 -4.20
N ILE A 6 15.26 -8.47 -4.71
CA ILE A 6 13.96 -7.84 -5.00
C ILE A 6 13.42 -7.09 -3.79
N ARG A 7 13.49 -7.69 -2.58
CA ARG A 7 13.05 -7.03 -1.34
C ARG A 7 13.76 -5.69 -1.10
N GLN A 8 15.07 -5.61 -1.40
CA GLN A 8 15.84 -4.37 -1.24
C GLN A 8 15.45 -3.32 -2.27
N ALA A 9 15.15 -3.75 -3.50
CA ALA A 9 14.67 -2.85 -4.54
C ALA A 9 13.31 -2.26 -4.20
N VAL A 10 12.39 -3.08 -3.66
CA VAL A 10 11.07 -2.64 -3.20
C VAL A 10 11.20 -1.67 -2.03
N LEU A 11 11.96 -2.04 -0.98
CA LEU A 11 12.20 -1.17 0.16
C LEU A 11 12.76 0.20 -0.26
N ARG A 12 13.76 0.19 -1.15
CA ARG A 12 14.36 1.42 -1.65
C ARG A 12 13.35 2.27 -2.42
N ALA A 13 12.55 1.66 -3.29
CA ALA A 13 11.53 2.39 -4.05
C ALA A 13 10.48 3.03 -3.14
N LEU A 14 10.06 2.34 -2.07
CA LEU A 14 9.14 2.89 -1.08
C LEU A 14 9.77 4.05 -0.32
N ASP A 15 10.98 3.86 0.20
CA ASP A 15 11.71 4.87 0.97
C ASP A 15 11.96 6.15 0.14
N ASP A 16 12.45 5.99 -1.10
CA ASP A 16 12.69 7.10 -2.02
C ASP A 16 11.37 7.84 -2.34
N SER A 17 10.29 7.10 -2.67
CA SER A 17 8.98 7.71 -2.95
C SER A 17 8.42 8.47 -1.74
N MET A 18 8.58 7.94 -0.53
CA MET A 18 8.10 8.58 0.69
C MET A 18 8.94 9.81 1.07
N LYS A 19 10.22 9.85 0.70
CA LYS A 19 11.08 11.04 0.88
C LYS A 19 10.70 12.15 -0.09
N ASP A 20 10.40 11.78 -1.32
CA ASP A 20 10.11 12.74 -2.39
C ASP A 20 8.69 13.32 -2.30
N ASP A 21 7.74 12.56 -1.74
CA ASP A 21 6.33 12.96 -1.68
C ASP A 21 5.72 12.66 -0.31
N PRO A 22 5.37 13.69 0.48
CA PRO A 22 4.76 13.52 1.80
C PRO A 22 3.35 12.91 1.76
N SER A 23 2.68 12.87 0.61
CA SER A 23 1.38 12.24 0.47
C SER A 23 1.45 10.72 0.31
N VAL A 24 2.62 10.15 0.06
CA VAL A 24 2.80 8.69 -0.02
C VAL A 24 2.77 8.09 1.39
N ILE A 25 1.89 7.13 1.60
CA ILE A 25 1.76 6.35 2.84
C ILE A 25 1.84 4.85 2.53
N VAL A 26 2.33 4.08 3.47
CA VAL A 26 2.35 2.60 3.39
C VAL A 26 1.41 2.07 4.45
N MET A 27 0.49 1.18 4.09
CA MET A 27 -0.45 0.58 5.03
C MET A 27 -0.73 -0.87 4.70
N GLY A 28 -1.01 -1.65 5.74
CA GLY A 28 -1.28 -3.07 5.64
C GLY A 28 -0.96 -3.80 6.94
N GLU A 29 -1.05 -5.11 6.91
CA GLU A 29 -0.75 -5.94 8.07
C GLU A 29 0.76 -6.07 8.28
N ASP A 30 1.20 -5.85 9.52
CA ASP A 30 2.60 -6.01 9.96
C ASP A 30 3.63 -5.17 9.16
N VAL A 31 3.20 -4.11 8.49
CA VAL A 31 4.10 -3.29 7.63
C VAL A 31 4.98 -2.34 8.43
N ALA A 32 4.57 -1.95 9.64
CA ALA A 32 5.29 -0.99 10.46
C ALA A 32 6.32 -1.70 11.36
N VAL A 33 5.86 -2.23 12.51
CA VAL A 33 6.76 -2.79 13.54
C VAL A 33 7.47 -4.05 13.05
N ALA A 34 6.74 -4.95 12.40
CA ALA A 34 7.30 -6.20 11.90
C ALA A 34 8.15 -6.03 10.62
N GLY A 35 8.04 -4.91 9.92
CA GLY A 35 8.81 -4.63 8.70
C GLY A 35 8.29 -5.34 7.45
N GLY A 36 7.03 -5.72 7.47
CA GLY A 36 6.31 -6.32 6.34
C GLY A 36 6.67 -7.77 6.03
N PRO A 37 5.86 -8.40 5.17
CA PRO A 37 6.19 -9.71 4.61
C PRO A 37 7.55 -9.64 3.92
N PHE A 38 8.39 -10.64 4.18
CA PHE A 38 9.75 -10.71 3.62
C PHE A 38 10.64 -9.47 3.89
N LYS A 39 10.30 -8.66 4.90
CA LYS A 39 11.08 -7.47 5.31
C LYS A 39 11.17 -6.39 4.22
N VAL A 40 10.10 -6.23 3.44
CA VAL A 40 10.05 -5.23 2.35
C VAL A 40 9.80 -3.80 2.83
N THR A 41 9.38 -3.62 4.10
CA THR A 41 9.15 -2.32 4.73
C THR A 41 10.01 -2.08 5.97
N GLU A 42 11.03 -2.94 6.18
CA GLU A 42 11.92 -2.85 7.35
C GLU A 42 12.62 -1.49 7.41
N GLY A 43 12.47 -0.81 8.56
CA GLY A 43 13.08 0.51 8.77
C GLY A 43 12.22 1.71 8.31
N LEU A 44 11.18 1.53 7.50
CA LEU A 44 10.34 2.63 7.06
C LEU A 44 9.64 3.34 8.21
N LEU A 45 9.19 2.60 9.23
CA LEU A 45 8.57 3.19 10.41
C LEU A 45 9.51 4.16 11.13
N ALA A 46 10.77 3.78 11.32
CA ALA A 46 11.76 4.63 11.97
C ALA A 46 12.09 5.88 11.13
N ALA A 47 12.05 5.76 9.80
CA ALA A 47 12.37 6.84 8.88
C ALA A 47 11.21 7.82 8.66
N HIS A 48 9.96 7.35 8.65
CA HIS A 48 8.80 8.13 8.20
C HIS A 48 7.70 8.30 9.25
N GLY A 49 7.76 7.56 10.37
CA GLY A 49 6.82 7.69 11.48
C GLY A 49 5.48 6.94 11.29
N LEU A 50 4.71 6.89 12.39
CA LEU A 50 3.44 6.15 12.49
C LEU A 50 2.32 6.73 11.60
N ASP A 51 2.38 8.01 11.30
CA ASP A 51 1.36 8.65 10.45
C ASP A 51 1.49 8.25 8.98
N ARG A 52 2.62 7.68 8.60
CA ARG A 52 2.91 7.33 7.21
C ARG A 52 3.19 5.85 6.98
N VAL A 53 3.50 5.09 8.03
CA VAL A 53 3.69 3.63 7.98
C VAL A 53 2.74 3.02 9.00
N ILE A 54 1.64 2.48 8.51
CA ILE A 54 0.44 2.21 9.30
C ILE A 54 0.17 0.71 9.33
N ASP A 55 0.34 0.09 10.51
CA ASP A 55 -0.14 -1.27 10.75
C ASP A 55 -1.67 -1.28 10.84
N THR A 56 -2.29 -2.22 10.16
CA THR A 56 -3.73 -2.44 10.21
C THR A 56 -4.06 -3.76 10.89
N PRO A 57 -5.27 -3.90 11.46
CA PRO A 57 -5.79 -5.21 11.83
C PRO A 57 -5.91 -6.11 10.58
N ILE A 58 -6.01 -7.44 10.79
CA ILE A 58 -6.34 -8.38 9.72
C ILE A 58 -7.77 -8.10 9.27
N SER A 59 -7.90 -7.38 8.16
CA SER A 59 -9.20 -6.87 7.66
C SER A 59 -9.04 -6.31 6.25
N GLU A 60 -8.71 -7.14 5.27
CA GLU A 60 -8.26 -6.74 3.93
C GLU A 60 -9.29 -5.83 3.23
N MET A 61 -10.58 -6.13 3.36
CA MET A 61 -11.62 -5.25 2.83
C MET A 61 -11.62 -3.87 3.51
N ALA A 62 -11.42 -3.83 4.83
CA ALA A 62 -11.48 -2.59 5.59
C ALA A 62 -10.29 -1.68 5.30
N PHE A 63 -9.06 -2.20 5.38
CA PHE A 63 -7.89 -1.35 5.10
C PHE A 63 -7.76 -0.98 3.62
N MET A 64 -8.22 -1.83 2.69
CA MET A 64 -8.29 -1.45 1.28
C MET A 64 -9.30 -0.32 1.06
N GLY A 65 -10.47 -0.38 1.70
CA GLY A 65 -11.46 0.70 1.67
C GLY A 65 -10.93 2.00 2.29
N ALA A 66 -10.20 1.90 3.40
CA ALA A 66 -9.53 3.04 4.01
C ALA A 66 -8.50 3.68 3.05
N ALA A 67 -7.72 2.84 2.33
CA ALA A 67 -6.79 3.31 1.31
C ALA A 67 -7.50 4.03 0.16
N VAL A 68 -8.61 3.50 -0.33
CA VAL A 68 -9.44 4.19 -1.36
C VAL A 68 -9.90 5.55 -0.84
N GLY A 69 -10.40 5.62 0.38
CA GLY A 69 -10.80 6.88 1.02
C GLY A 69 -9.64 7.88 1.16
N ALA A 70 -8.48 7.42 1.62
CA ALA A 70 -7.28 8.24 1.73
C ALA A 70 -6.84 8.77 0.36
N ALA A 71 -6.89 7.93 -0.68
CA ALA A 71 -6.57 8.33 -2.05
C ALA A 71 -7.52 9.42 -2.59
N VAL A 72 -8.81 9.29 -2.32
CA VAL A 72 -9.82 10.33 -2.66
C VAL A 72 -9.52 11.65 -1.94
N CYS A 73 -8.98 11.58 -0.73
CA CYS A 73 -8.57 12.75 0.07
C CYS A 73 -7.19 13.32 -0.32
N GLY A 74 -6.55 12.81 -1.36
CA GLY A 74 -5.30 13.34 -1.90
C GLY A 74 -4.03 12.66 -1.42
N MET A 75 -4.14 11.58 -0.62
CA MET A 75 -2.99 10.73 -0.29
C MET A 75 -2.66 9.77 -1.45
N LYS A 76 -1.49 9.18 -1.39
CA LYS A 76 -1.02 8.14 -2.34
C LYS A 76 -0.68 6.86 -1.58
N PRO A 77 -1.70 6.08 -1.22
CA PRO A 77 -1.47 4.86 -0.44
C PRO A 77 -0.76 3.78 -1.25
N VAL A 78 0.23 3.16 -0.63
CA VAL A 78 0.77 1.87 -1.04
C VAL A 78 0.24 0.84 -0.04
N VAL A 79 -0.64 -0.01 -0.52
CA VAL A 79 -1.30 -1.05 0.29
C VAL A 79 -0.52 -2.35 0.14
N GLU A 80 0.01 -2.85 1.23
CA GLU A 80 0.63 -4.18 1.28
C GLU A 80 -0.45 -5.22 1.59
N MET A 81 -0.77 -6.03 0.60
CA MET A 81 -1.60 -7.22 0.74
C MET A 81 -0.65 -8.38 1.00
N MET A 82 -0.72 -9.01 2.16
CA MET A 82 0.27 -9.98 2.62
C MET A 82 0.50 -11.10 1.60
N PHE A 83 -0.59 -11.70 1.09
CA PHE A 83 -0.55 -12.72 0.04
C PHE A 83 -1.62 -12.45 -1.02
N ILE A 84 -1.31 -12.82 -2.27
CA ILE A 84 -2.19 -12.56 -3.42
C ILE A 84 -3.59 -13.19 -3.27
N GLU A 85 -3.71 -14.29 -2.55
CA GLU A 85 -4.98 -14.98 -2.31
C GLU A 85 -5.99 -14.10 -1.57
N PHE A 86 -5.52 -13.22 -0.70
CA PHE A 86 -6.37 -12.33 0.09
C PHE A 86 -6.90 -11.13 -0.71
N ILE A 87 -6.39 -10.89 -1.90
CA ILE A 87 -6.92 -9.82 -2.76
C ILE A 87 -8.40 -10.05 -3.10
N GLY A 88 -8.82 -11.32 -3.13
CA GLY A 88 -10.22 -11.69 -3.33
C GLY A 88 -11.17 -11.11 -2.28
N VAL A 89 -10.73 -10.99 -1.02
CA VAL A 89 -11.50 -10.38 0.08
C VAL A 89 -11.65 -8.88 -0.13
N ALA A 90 -10.62 -8.23 -0.66
CA ALA A 90 -10.57 -6.79 -0.89
C ALA A 90 -11.07 -6.36 -2.28
N LEU A 91 -11.45 -7.31 -3.13
CA LEU A 91 -11.72 -7.07 -4.55
C LEU A 91 -12.85 -6.06 -4.80
N ASP A 92 -13.87 -6.03 -3.95
CA ASP A 92 -14.96 -5.03 -4.04
C ASP A 92 -14.41 -3.60 -3.96
N GLN A 93 -13.49 -3.35 -3.04
CA GLN A 93 -12.88 -2.02 -2.88
C GLN A 93 -12.06 -1.59 -4.10
N LEU A 94 -11.47 -2.54 -4.80
CA LEU A 94 -10.70 -2.27 -6.02
C LEU A 94 -11.61 -2.07 -7.23
N THR A 95 -12.54 -3.00 -7.46
CA THR A 95 -13.35 -3.04 -8.70
C THR A 95 -14.57 -2.14 -8.63
N THR A 96 -15.24 -2.07 -7.48
CA THR A 96 -16.48 -1.31 -7.31
C THR A 96 -16.19 0.12 -6.83
N GLN A 97 -15.21 0.32 -5.95
CA GLN A 97 -14.91 1.63 -5.41
C GLN A 97 -13.79 2.35 -6.19
N ALA A 98 -12.56 1.83 -6.15
CA ALA A 98 -11.42 2.52 -6.74
C ALA A 98 -11.56 2.70 -8.26
N ALA A 99 -11.89 1.64 -8.99
CA ALA A 99 -11.95 1.66 -10.46
C ALA A 99 -13.07 2.57 -10.99
N THR A 100 -14.19 2.72 -10.26
CA THR A 100 -15.34 3.50 -10.73
C THR A 100 -15.32 4.95 -10.26
N MET A 101 -14.55 5.29 -9.24
CA MET A 101 -14.56 6.60 -8.57
C MET A 101 -14.40 7.76 -9.54
N ARG A 102 -13.46 7.68 -10.47
CA ARG A 102 -13.23 8.74 -11.45
C ARG A 102 -14.42 8.93 -12.38
N TYR A 103 -15.04 7.84 -12.82
CA TYR A 103 -16.21 7.90 -13.68
C TYR A 103 -17.42 8.49 -12.95
N LEU A 104 -17.76 7.95 -11.77
CA LEU A 104 -18.92 8.40 -10.98
C LEU A 104 -18.81 9.86 -10.53
N SER A 105 -17.61 10.33 -10.24
CA SER A 105 -17.35 11.71 -9.85
C SER A 105 -17.25 12.68 -11.05
N ARG A 106 -17.44 12.20 -12.28
CA ARG A 106 -17.24 12.99 -13.50
C ARG A 106 -15.82 13.59 -13.60
N GLY A 107 -14.81 12.79 -13.23
CA GLY A 107 -13.41 13.16 -13.27
C GLY A 107 -12.91 14.03 -12.12
N ARG A 108 -13.76 14.37 -11.15
CA ARG A 108 -13.38 15.24 -10.01
C ARG A 108 -12.52 14.54 -8.96
N LEU A 109 -12.70 13.23 -8.81
CA LEU A 109 -11.97 12.43 -7.84
C LEU A 109 -11.11 11.40 -8.56
N THR A 110 -9.97 11.11 -7.97
CA THR A 110 -9.05 10.05 -8.41
C THR A 110 -8.66 9.19 -7.22
N THR A 111 -8.20 7.99 -7.51
CA THR A 111 -7.74 7.04 -6.50
C THR A 111 -6.31 6.59 -6.83
N PRO A 112 -5.32 7.46 -6.63
CA PRO A 112 -3.92 7.12 -6.92
C PRO A 112 -3.36 6.21 -5.83
N LEU A 113 -3.67 4.92 -5.91
CA LEU A 113 -3.18 3.92 -4.98
C LEU A 113 -2.40 2.82 -5.71
N VAL A 114 -1.47 2.21 -5.00
CA VAL A 114 -0.72 1.03 -5.43
C VAL A 114 -1.07 -0.11 -4.50
N VAL A 115 -1.40 -1.27 -5.05
CA VAL A 115 -1.57 -2.50 -4.28
C VAL A 115 -0.41 -3.43 -4.58
N ARG A 116 0.28 -3.85 -3.55
CA ARG A 116 1.35 -4.85 -3.60
C ARG A 116 0.85 -6.14 -2.97
N ALA A 117 1.19 -7.25 -3.56
CA ALA A 117 0.91 -8.57 -3.00
C ALA A 117 2.04 -9.53 -3.33
N SER A 118 2.35 -10.43 -2.41
CA SER A 118 3.28 -11.52 -2.66
C SER A 118 2.56 -12.65 -3.38
N ALA A 119 3.13 -13.14 -4.48
CA ALA A 119 2.61 -14.25 -5.26
C ALA A 119 3.73 -15.22 -5.61
N GLY A 120 3.38 -16.50 -5.74
CA GLY A 120 4.31 -17.57 -6.13
C GLY A 120 4.26 -18.76 -5.20
N ALA A 121 4.83 -19.87 -5.67
CA ALA A 121 5.09 -21.04 -4.84
C ALA A 121 6.38 -20.80 -4.05
N GLY A 122 6.26 -20.74 -2.74
CA GLY A 122 7.37 -20.61 -1.81
C GLY A 122 7.60 -21.89 -1.06
#